data_aaa6a075c2ee1d0ab13f2b82264ec065
#
_entry.id   aaa6a075c2ee1d0ab13f2b82264ec065
#
_cell.length_a   1.000
_cell.length_b   1.000
_cell.length_c   1.000
_cell.angle_alpha   90.00
_cell.angle_beta   90.00
_cell.angle_gamma   90.00
#
_symmetry.space_group_name_H-M   'P 1'
#
loop_
_entity.id
_entity.type
_entity.pdbx_description
1 polymer ?
#
loop_
_entity_poly.entity_id
_entity_poly.type
_entity_poly.pdbx_seq_one_letter_code
_entity_poly.pdbx_strand_id
1 'polypeptide(L)'
;FYLLVDPAYYKSALLIFDRIKKEFGFASFGLVDIGKLRERETIRPRDDSLARKVDTDNKLARSYIDYLLGRVVCCEKAEQLRNFKTAITADGLLYQGYVVRSIRRELMDDAFIGRYAVSLRVSRLEEELTQIEDQLRYWNPIRQLLSQSKEPLFTHFFVQNTVAEKQKAY
;
A
#
# COMPACT_ATOMS: atom_id res chain seq x y z
N PHE A 1 2.95 2.01 10.16
CA PHE A 1 2.51 3.29 10.75
C PHE A 1 3.55 3.80 11.73
N TYR A 2 3.64 5.14 11.88
CA TYR A 2 4.52 5.80 12.84
C TYR A 2 3.72 6.75 13.70
N LEU A 3 3.95 6.69 15.03
CA LEU A 3 3.36 7.61 15.99
C LEU A 3 4.33 8.76 16.24
N LEU A 4 3.87 9.96 16.03
CA LEU A 4 4.60 11.20 16.33
C LEU A 4 4.11 11.70 17.67
N VAL A 5 5.02 11.74 18.65
CA VAL A 5 4.71 12.17 20.01
C VAL A 5 5.49 13.44 20.32
N ASP A 6 4.85 14.33 21.06
CA ASP A 6 5.53 15.52 21.56
C ASP A 6 6.75 15.12 22.40
N PRO A 7 7.91 15.77 22.19
CA PRO A 7 9.14 15.45 22.93
C PRO A 7 8.99 15.39 24.46
N ALA A 8 8.10 16.20 25.01
CA ALA A 8 7.81 16.21 26.45
C ALA A 8 7.25 14.88 26.95
N TYR A 9 6.51 14.15 26.13
CA TYR A 9 5.85 12.89 26.48
C TYR A 9 6.55 11.64 25.93
N TYR A 10 7.68 11.82 25.21
CA TYR A 10 8.33 10.69 24.54
C TYR A 10 8.73 9.55 25.47
N LYS A 11 9.29 9.87 26.66
CA LYS A 11 9.68 8.85 27.65
C LYS A 11 8.49 8.02 28.12
N SER A 12 7.37 8.67 28.41
CA SER A 12 6.15 7.97 28.84
C SER A 12 5.56 7.11 27.72
N ALA A 13 5.56 7.63 26.51
CA ALA A 13 5.12 6.89 25.32
C ALA A 13 5.99 5.66 25.05
N LEU A 14 7.30 5.77 25.25
CA LEU A 14 8.24 4.65 25.10
C LEU A 14 7.97 3.53 26.12
N LEU A 15 7.66 3.88 27.36
CA LEU A 15 7.28 2.90 28.39
C LEU A 15 5.98 2.15 28.05
N ILE A 16 4.99 2.89 27.52
CA ILE A 16 3.73 2.29 27.04
C ILE A 16 4.01 1.37 25.85
N PHE A 17 4.83 1.81 24.90
CA PHE A 17 5.23 1.01 23.74
C PHE A 17 5.92 -0.30 24.15
N ASP A 18 6.86 -0.25 25.10
CA ASP A 18 7.54 -1.45 25.63
C ASP A 18 6.56 -2.40 26.32
N ARG A 19 5.58 -1.87 27.06
CA ARG A 19 4.52 -2.66 27.68
C ARG A 19 3.67 -3.38 26.64
N ILE A 20 3.20 -2.68 25.60
CA ILE A 20 2.43 -3.24 24.49
C ILE A 20 3.22 -4.37 23.81
N LYS A 21 4.53 -4.13 23.55
CA LYS A 21 5.40 -5.14 22.95
C LYS A 21 5.52 -6.39 23.84
N LYS A 22 5.63 -6.23 25.16
CA LYS A 22 5.73 -7.36 26.11
C LYS A 22 4.43 -8.13 26.22
N GLU A 23 3.28 -7.42 26.20
CA GLU A 23 1.96 -8.02 26.34
C GLU A 23 1.52 -8.76 25.06
N PHE A 24 1.76 -8.19 23.88
CA PHE A 24 1.30 -8.74 22.60
C PHE A 24 2.41 -9.38 21.76
N GLY A 25 3.66 -9.40 22.25
CA GLY A 25 4.81 -9.97 21.55
C GLY A 25 5.36 -9.10 20.40
N PHE A 26 4.58 -8.16 19.88
CA PHE A 26 5.00 -7.22 18.82
C PHE A 26 4.21 -5.91 18.87
N ALA A 27 4.74 -4.89 18.21
CA ALA A 27 4.01 -3.66 17.90
C ALA A 27 4.08 -3.42 16.38
N SER A 28 2.92 -3.27 15.74
CA SER A 28 2.80 -3.05 14.29
C SER A 28 3.07 -1.58 13.88
N PHE A 29 3.49 -0.74 14.81
CA PHE A 29 3.79 0.67 14.58
C PHE A 29 5.13 1.06 15.18
N GLY A 30 5.73 2.13 14.66
CA GLY A 30 6.97 2.72 15.20
C GLY A 30 6.69 3.98 16.01
N LEU A 31 7.52 4.26 17.01
CA LEU A 31 7.50 5.49 17.78
C LEU A 31 8.66 6.39 17.34
N VAL A 32 8.35 7.61 16.91
CA VAL A 32 9.34 8.56 16.40
C VAL A 32 9.79 9.52 17.48
N ASP A 33 11.10 9.59 17.71
CA ASP A 33 11.73 10.57 18.59
C ASP A 33 11.97 11.89 17.86
N ILE A 34 10.93 12.71 17.81
CA ILE A 34 10.98 14.03 17.17
C ILE A 34 11.91 14.99 17.90
N GLY A 35 12.10 14.84 19.22
CA GLY A 35 13.03 15.65 20.01
C GLY A 35 14.45 15.48 19.48
N LYS A 36 14.95 14.26 19.47
CA LYS A 36 16.29 13.95 18.95
C LYS A 36 16.43 14.25 17.46
N LEU A 37 15.36 14.04 16.68
CA LEU A 37 15.37 14.37 15.27
C LEU A 37 15.69 15.87 15.06
N ARG A 38 14.99 16.75 15.78
CA ARG A 38 15.18 18.21 15.67
C ARG A 38 16.53 18.69 16.21
N GLU A 39 17.08 18.03 17.21
CA GLU A 39 18.39 18.34 17.76
C GLU A 39 19.54 18.00 16.80
N ARG A 40 19.42 16.85 16.12
CA ARG A 40 20.52 16.29 15.31
C ARG A 40 20.42 16.60 13.83
N GLU A 41 19.21 16.79 13.31
CA GLU A 41 18.96 16.96 11.88
C GLU A 41 18.37 18.33 11.58
N THR A 42 19.19 19.22 11.04
CA THR A 42 18.71 20.47 10.44
C THR A 42 18.41 20.21 8.96
N ILE A 43 17.24 19.68 8.66
CA ILE A 43 16.87 19.38 7.29
C ILE A 43 16.11 20.58 6.73
N ARG A 44 16.69 21.18 5.70
CA ARG A 44 15.99 22.11 4.82
C ARG A 44 15.58 21.33 3.59
N PRO A 45 14.28 21.08 3.39
CA PRO A 45 13.81 20.39 2.20
C PRO A 45 14.12 21.23 0.97
N ARG A 46 14.53 20.57 -0.10
CA ARG A 46 14.72 21.21 -1.40
C ARG A 46 13.37 21.68 -1.95
N ASP A 47 13.34 22.69 -2.77
CA ASP A 47 12.10 23.20 -3.36
C ASP A 47 11.46 22.20 -4.33
N ASP A 48 12.27 21.38 -5.01
CA ASP A 48 11.87 20.29 -5.89
C ASP A 48 11.66 18.95 -5.16
N SER A 49 11.66 18.93 -3.82
CA SER A 49 11.54 17.71 -3.04
C SER A 49 10.09 17.23 -2.89
N LEU A 50 9.95 15.91 -2.69
CA LEU A 50 8.65 15.28 -2.40
C LEU A 50 8.02 15.82 -1.10
N ALA A 51 8.83 16.29 -0.14
CA ALA A 51 8.35 16.92 1.08
C ALA A 51 7.48 18.16 0.82
N ARG A 52 7.75 18.90 -0.25
CA ARG A 52 6.97 20.09 -0.65
C ARG A 52 5.59 19.76 -1.21
N LYS A 53 5.36 18.52 -1.62
CA LYS A 53 4.05 18.03 -2.07
C LYS A 53 3.10 17.68 -0.94
N VAL A 54 3.62 17.60 0.30
CA VAL A 54 2.82 17.29 1.49
C VAL A 54 2.55 18.58 2.25
N ASP A 55 1.27 18.91 2.40
CA ASP A 55 0.81 20.03 3.22
C ASP A 55 0.36 19.52 4.59
N THR A 56 0.75 20.23 5.67
CA THR A 56 0.37 19.90 7.04
C THR A 56 0.60 21.07 7.99
N ASP A 57 -0.38 21.36 8.84
CA ASP A 57 -0.32 22.34 9.91
C ASP A 57 0.38 21.80 11.16
N ASN A 58 0.57 20.47 11.24
CA ASN A 58 1.19 19.83 12.38
C ASN A 58 2.72 19.95 12.31
N LYS A 59 3.31 20.73 13.23
CA LYS A 59 4.75 20.98 13.28
C LYS A 59 5.61 19.73 13.51
N LEU A 60 5.09 18.72 14.21
CA LEU A 60 5.79 17.44 14.42
C LEU A 60 5.81 16.64 13.12
N ALA A 61 4.65 16.55 12.46
CA ALA A 61 4.54 15.90 11.16
C ALA A 61 5.42 16.58 10.12
N ARG A 62 5.42 17.93 10.06
CA ARG A 62 6.28 18.68 9.15
C ARG A 62 7.76 18.34 9.33
N SER A 63 8.25 18.31 10.57
CA SER A 63 9.64 17.97 10.85
C SER A 63 10.00 16.56 10.39
N TYR A 64 9.09 15.59 10.59
CA TYR A 64 9.32 14.21 10.18
C TYR A 64 9.23 14.01 8.67
N ILE A 65 8.29 14.69 8.01
CA ILE A 65 8.15 14.69 6.55
C ILE A 65 9.39 15.30 5.89
N ASP A 66 9.88 16.42 6.41
CA ASP A 66 11.09 17.07 5.90
C ASP A 66 12.32 16.16 6.04
N TYR A 67 12.40 15.42 7.13
CA TYR A 67 13.45 14.42 7.33
C TYR A 67 13.39 13.29 6.30
N LEU A 68 12.21 12.69 6.13
CA LEU A 68 12.05 11.52 5.25
C LEU A 68 12.12 11.89 3.77
N LEU A 69 11.45 12.97 3.38
CA LEU A 69 11.16 13.29 1.99
C LEU A 69 11.90 14.54 1.48
N GLY A 70 12.54 15.31 2.35
CA GLY A 70 13.19 16.55 1.99
C GLY A 70 14.37 16.41 1.04
N ARG A 71 14.94 15.21 0.92
CA ARG A 71 16.05 14.88 0.00
C ARG A 71 15.60 14.07 -1.21
N VAL A 72 14.33 13.70 -1.29
CA VAL A 72 13.73 12.95 -2.43
C VAL A 72 13.28 13.94 -3.48
N VAL A 73 13.96 13.99 -4.60
CA VAL A 73 13.68 14.95 -5.68
C VAL A 73 12.58 14.42 -6.58
N CYS A 74 11.59 15.27 -6.91
CA CYS A 74 10.57 14.96 -7.90
C CYS A 74 11.08 15.30 -9.30
N CYS A 75 11.19 14.29 -10.17
CA CYS A 75 11.62 14.42 -11.55
C CYS A 75 10.43 14.24 -12.50
N GLU A 76 10.45 15.00 -13.60
CA GLU A 76 9.45 14.85 -14.67
C GLU A 76 9.75 13.67 -15.60
N LYS A 77 11.05 13.38 -15.81
CA LYS A 77 11.51 12.35 -16.75
C LYS A 77 12.46 11.36 -16.07
N ALA A 78 12.38 10.10 -16.52
CA ALA A 78 13.22 9.01 -15.99
C ALA A 78 14.73 9.28 -16.14
N GLU A 79 15.16 9.94 -17.23
CA GLU A 79 16.57 10.23 -17.46
C GLU A 79 17.19 11.16 -16.41
N GLN A 80 16.36 12.00 -15.75
CA GLN A 80 16.80 12.95 -14.72
C GLN A 80 17.11 12.27 -13.39
N LEU A 81 16.54 11.09 -13.13
CA LEU A 81 16.67 10.37 -11.86
C LEU A 81 18.12 10.17 -11.44
N ARG A 82 19.00 9.80 -12.38
CA ARG A 82 20.41 9.52 -12.14
C ARG A 82 21.23 10.73 -11.66
N ASN A 83 20.68 11.94 -11.82
CA ASN A 83 21.37 13.19 -11.42
C ASN A 83 21.28 13.43 -9.90
N PHE A 84 20.49 12.63 -9.17
CA PHE A 84 20.22 12.82 -7.76
C PHE A 84 20.55 11.54 -6.98
N LYS A 85 20.78 11.67 -5.68
CA LYS A 85 21.01 10.54 -4.79
C LYS A 85 19.74 9.72 -4.56
N THR A 86 18.62 10.41 -4.46
CA THR A 86 17.27 9.83 -4.34
C THR A 86 16.30 10.70 -5.12
N ALA A 87 15.59 10.11 -6.05
CA ALA A 87 14.62 10.81 -6.90
C ALA A 87 13.47 9.91 -7.29
N ILE A 88 12.32 10.52 -7.59
CA ILE A 88 11.11 9.82 -7.97
C ILE A 88 10.43 10.55 -9.12
N THR A 89 9.78 9.80 -10.01
CA THR A 89 8.91 10.33 -11.06
C THR A 89 7.44 10.15 -10.68
N ALA A 90 6.54 10.90 -11.32
CA ALA A 90 5.11 10.82 -11.07
C ALA A 90 4.49 9.46 -11.44
N ASP A 91 5.10 8.73 -12.39
CA ASP A 91 4.71 7.38 -12.79
C ASP A 91 5.29 6.27 -11.90
N GLY A 92 5.96 6.64 -10.79
CA GLY A 92 6.40 5.72 -9.74
C GLY A 92 7.74 5.04 -9.99
N LEU A 93 8.64 5.64 -10.78
CA LEU A 93 10.04 5.20 -10.82
C LEU A 93 10.82 5.85 -9.68
N LEU A 94 11.36 5.06 -8.78
CA LEU A 94 12.20 5.48 -7.66
C LEU A 94 13.66 5.12 -7.93
N TYR A 95 14.54 6.12 -7.89
CA TYR A 95 15.99 5.95 -7.89
C TYR A 95 16.55 6.15 -6.49
N GLN A 96 17.20 5.14 -5.96
CA GLN A 96 17.83 5.18 -4.65
C GLN A 96 18.99 4.17 -4.57
N GLY A 97 20.12 4.58 -4.01
CA GLY A 97 21.27 3.69 -3.85
C GLY A 97 21.77 3.10 -5.17
N TYR A 98 21.78 3.92 -6.23
CA TYR A 98 22.18 3.55 -7.60
C TYR A 98 21.25 2.52 -8.29
N VAL A 99 20.07 2.27 -7.74
CA VAL A 99 19.10 1.32 -8.27
C VAL A 99 17.81 2.05 -8.64
N VAL A 100 17.28 1.79 -9.84
CA VAL A 100 15.93 2.19 -10.24
C VAL A 100 14.97 1.06 -9.87
N ARG A 101 13.86 1.39 -9.23
CA ARG A 101 12.78 0.47 -8.92
C ARG A 101 11.46 1.07 -9.36
N SER A 102 10.54 0.23 -9.83
CA SER A 102 9.16 0.63 -10.03
C SER A 102 8.36 0.40 -8.74
N ILE A 103 7.61 1.41 -8.33
CA ILE A 103 6.62 1.27 -7.25
C ILE A 103 5.40 0.57 -7.87
N ARG A 104 4.88 -0.45 -7.19
CA ARG A 104 3.69 -1.17 -7.67
C ARG A 104 2.50 -0.22 -7.74
N ARG A 105 1.74 -0.34 -8.83
CA ARG A 105 0.61 0.56 -9.13
C ARG A 105 -0.46 0.50 -8.04
N GLU A 106 -0.71 -0.69 -7.49
CA GLU A 106 -1.66 -0.90 -6.42
C GLU A 106 -1.33 -0.08 -5.16
N LEU A 107 -0.02 0.14 -4.90
CA LEU A 107 0.44 0.99 -3.78
C LEU A 107 0.33 2.49 -4.09
N MET A 108 0.27 2.87 -5.36
CA MET A 108 0.12 4.28 -5.78
C MET A 108 -1.36 4.68 -5.80
N ASP A 109 -2.24 3.76 -6.14
CA ASP A 109 -3.68 3.99 -6.24
C ASP A 109 -4.35 4.07 -4.86
N ASP A 110 -3.72 3.50 -3.81
CA ASP A 110 -4.20 3.58 -2.43
C ASP A 110 -3.68 4.85 -1.73
N ALA A 111 -4.52 5.85 -1.60
CA ALA A 111 -4.20 7.05 -0.82
C ALA A 111 -4.27 6.74 0.68
N PHE A 112 -3.09 6.65 1.34
CA PHE A 112 -3.00 6.41 2.80
C PHE A 112 -2.80 7.69 3.61
N ILE A 113 -2.43 8.79 2.97
CA ILE A 113 -2.04 10.04 3.61
C ILE A 113 -2.89 11.19 3.06
N GLY A 114 -3.31 12.09 3.94
CA GLY A 114 -4.06 13.28 3.59
C GLY A 114 -5.50 13.27 4.07
N ARG A 115 -6.10 14.47 4.12
CA ARG A 115 -7.47 14.69 4.63
C ARG A 115 -8.52 13.86 3.88
N TYR A 116 -8.32 13.64 2.61
CA TYR A 116 -9.28 12.96 1.73
C TYR A 116 -8.96 11.47 1.51
N ALA A 117 -7.85 10.96 2.08
CA ALA A 117 -7.43 9.58 1.87
C ALA A 117 -8.50 8.57 2.29
N VAL A 118 -9.13 8.80 3.44
CA VAL A 118 -10.19 7.91 3.94
C VAL A 118 -11.43 7.95 3.05
N SER A 119 -11.89 9.15 2.67
CA SER A 119 -13.09 9.28 1.81
C SER A 119 -12.87 8.71 0.42
N LEU A 120 -11.72 8.93 -0.19
CA LEU A 120 -11.36 8.33 -1.48
C LEU A 120 -11.32 6.81 -1.41
N ARG A 121 -10.76 6.26 -0.32
CA ARG A 121 -10.73 4.81 -0.11
C ARG A 121 -12.12 4.22 0.10
N VAL A 122 -12.97 4.90 0.87
CA VAL A 122 -14.36 4.48 1.06
C VAL A 122 -15.10 4.47 -0.26
N SER A 123 -15.06 5.57 -1.05
CA SER A 123 -15.72 5.63 -2.36
C SER A 123 -15.26 4.52 -3.30
N ARG A 124 -13.95 4.24 -3.34
CA ARG A 124 -13.41 3.14 -4.16
C ARG A 124 -13.91 1.77 -3.70
N LEU A 125 -13.93 1.50 -2.40
CA LEU A 125 -14.44 0.24 -1.86
C LEU A 125 -15.95 0.08 -2.14
N GLU A 126 -16.73 1.16 -2.10
CA GLU A 126 -18.15 1.16 -2.48
C GLU A 126 -18.35 0.85 -3.96
N GLU A 127 -17.50 1.39 -4.85
CA GLU A 127 -17.51 1.05 -6.27
C GLU A 127 -17.14 -0.41 -6.52
N GLU A 128 -16.09 -0.92 -5.89
CA GLU A 128 -15.68 -2.32 -5.98
C GLU A 128 -16.78 -3.26 -5.48
N LEU A 129 -17.43 -2.91 -4.37
CA LEU A 129 -18.54 -3.66 -3.79
C LEU A 129 -19.73 -3.73 -4.76
N THR A 130 -20.10 -2.60 -5.36
CA THR A 130 -21.16 -2.54 -6.38
C THR A 130 -20.83 -3.45 -7.58
N GLN A 131 -19.60 -3.43 -8.07
CA GLN A 131 -19.17 -4.29 -9.18
C GLN A 131 -19.26 -5.78 -8.81
N ILE A 132 -18.85 -6.16 -7.60
CA ILE A 132 -18.92 -7.54 -7.10
C ILE A 132 -20.40 -7.96 -6.95
N GLU A 133 -21.26 -7.10 -6.41
CA GLU A 133 -22.69 -7.38 -6.28
C GLU A 133 -23.36 -7.61 -7.63
N ASP A 134 -23.03 -6.81 -8.65
CA ASP A 134 -23.54 -6.98 -10.01
C ASP A 134 -23.04 -8.29 -10.64
N GLN A 135 -21.78 -8.65 -10.43
CA GLN A 135 -21.25 -9.95 -10.86
C GLN A 135 -21.97 -11.11 -10.16
N LEU A 136 -22.19 -11.02 -8.86
CA LEU A 136 -22.92 -12.04 -8.10
C LEU A 136 -24.38 -12.17 -8.57
N ARG A 137 -25.04 -11.04 -8.87
CA ARG A 137 -26.40 -11.02 -9.43
C ARG A 137 -26.47 -11.75 -10.77
N TYR A 138 -25.45 -11.62 -11.60
CA TYR A 138 -25.34 -12.33 -12.87
C TYR A 138 -25.06 -13.82 -12.68
N TRP A 139 -24.12 -14.20 -11.81
CA TRP A 139 -23.69 -15.58 -11.66
C TRP A 139 -24.59 -16.45 -10.77
N ASN A 140 -25.30 -15.89 -9.79
CA ASN A 140 -26.14 -16.63 -8.87
C ASN A 140 -27.27 -17.44 -9.57
N PRO A 141 -28.00 -16.90 -10.56
CA PRO A 141 -29.00 -17.69 -11.30
C PRO A 141 -28.39 -18.87 -12.05
N ILE A 142 -27.20 -18.63 -12.69
CA ILE A 142 -26.48 -19.68 -13.42
C ILE A 142 -26.04 -20.80 -12.47
N ARG A 143 -25.52 -20.43 -11.30
CA ARG A 143 -25.14 -21.40 -10.25
C ARG A 143 -26.35 -22.20 -9.75
N GLN A 144 -27.49 -21.56 -9.57
CA GLN A 144 -28.73 -22.27 -9.17
C GLN A 144 -29.19 -23.26 -10.25
N LEU A 145 -29.17 -22.87 -11.52
CA LEU A 145 -29.53 -23.78 -12.62
C LEU A 145 -28.60 -24.99 -12.68
N LEU A 146 -27.26 -24.75 -12.54
CA LEU A 146 -26.26 -25.83 -12.50
C LEU A 146 -26.47 -26.77 -11.28
N SER A 147 -26.83 -26.24 -10.13
CA SER A 147 -27.04 -27.02 -8.92
C SER A 147 -28.33 -27.84 -8.97
N GLN A 148 -29.33 -27.40 -9.76
CA GLN A 148 -30.58 -28.08 -9.97
C GLN A 148 -30.52 -29.15 -11.08
N SER A 149 -29.51 -29.05 -11.98
CA SER A 149 -29.28 -30.09 -12.98
C SER A 149 -28.75 -31.34 -12.28
N LYS A 150 -29.61 -32.38 -12.17
CA LYS A 150 -29.28 -33.67 -11.52
C LYS A 150 -28.27 -34.50 -12.32
N GLU A 151 -27.85 -34.07 -13.50
CA GLU A 151 -26.80 -34.72 -14.26
C GLU A 151 -25.45 -34.12 -13.89
N PRO A 152 -24.50 -34.95 -13.44
CA PRO A 152 -23.12 -34.50 -13.24
C PRO A 152 -22.46 -34.33 -14.62
N LEU A 153 -22.63 -33.14 -15.23
CA LEU A 153 -22.05 -32.80 -16.53
C LEU A 153 -20.53 -33.11 -16.63
N PHE A 154 -19.86 -33.13 -15.52
CA PHE A 154 -18.42 -33.43 -15.45
C PHE A 154 -18.10 -34.94 -15.46
N THR A 155 -18.93 -35.79 -14.88
CA THR A 155 -18.69 -37.26 -14.90
C THR A 155 -18.89 -37.86 -16.28
N HIS A 156 -19.83 -37.35 -17.07
CA HIS A 156 -20.06 -37.86 -18.43
C HIS A 156 -18.90 -37.54 -19.37
N PHE A 157 -18.29 -36.34 -19.26
CA PHE A 157 -17.17 -35.93 -20.11
C PHE A 157 -15.90 -36.73 -19.77
N PHE A 158 -15.61 -36.94 -18.49
CA PHE A 158 -14.45 -37.74 -18.05
C PHE A 158 -14.60 -39.23 -18.38
N VAL A 159 -15.76 -39.78 -18.17
CA VAL A 159 -16.01 -41.24 -18.49
C VAL A 159 -15.93 -41.50 -19.98
N GLN A 160 -16.45 -40.64 -20.85
CA GLN A 160 -16.36 -40.81 -22.29
C GLN A 160 -14.92 -40.70 -22.79
N ASN A 161 -14.11 -39.75 -22.28
CA ASN A 161 -12.70 -39.61 -22.67
C ASN A 161 -11.86 -40.82 -22.18
N THR A 162 -12.09 -41.29 -20.97
CA THR A 162 -11.33 -42.43 -20.41
C THR A 162 -11.69 -43.74 -21.11
N VAL A 163 -12.94 -43.90 -21.55
CA VAL A 163 -13.38 -45.10 -22.34
C VAL A 163 -12.82 -45.01 -23.76
N ALA A 164 -12.79 -43.83 -24.40
CA ALA A 164 -12.26 -43.64 -25.74
C ALA A 164 -10.73 -43.84 -25.78
N GLU A 165 -10.00 -43.47 -24.74
CA GLU A 165 -8.56 -43.71 -24.62
C GLU A 165 -8.24 -45.22 -24.41
N LYS A 166 -9.03 -45.91 -23.60
CA LYS A 166 -8.86 -47.37 -23.41
C LYS A 166 -9.23 -48.17 -24.62
N GLN A 167 -10.17 -47.76 -25.47
CA GLN A 167 -10.49 -48.45 -26.73
C GLN A 167 -9.45 -48.25 -27.84
N LYS A 168 -8.60 -47.23 -27.75
CA LYS A 168 -7.45 -47.02 -28.68
C LYS A 168 -6.18 -47.75 -28.28
N ALA A 169 -6.13 -48.35 -27.08
CA ALA A 169 -4.99 -49.07 -26.54
C ALA A 169 -5.08 -50.62 -26.69
N TYR A 170 -6.13 -51.11 -27.32
CA TYR A 170 -6.33 -52.49 -27.77
C TYR A 170 -6.48 -52.51 -29.30
#